data_ac2fb077f4553103464dff90d50c5cb9
#
_entry.id   ac2fb077f4553103464dff90d50c5cb9
#
_cell.length_a   1.000
_cell.length_b   1.000
_cell.length_c   1.000
_cell.angle_alpha   90.00
_cell.angle_beta   90.00
_cell.angle_gamma   90.00
#
_symmetry.space_group_name_H-M   'P 1'
#
loop_
_entity.id
_entity.type
_entity.pdbx_description
1 polymer ?
#
loop_
_entity_poly.entity_id
_entity_poly.type
_entity_poly.pdbx_seq_one_letter_code
_entity_poly.pdbx_strand_id
1 'polypeptide(L)'
;MSVAARIPLKFQVGARTLFSLDRRLVRVPLSLDDALADRRPTLPPLTGADGYLVTSLPETQERAVAAVGQGLIVVPRQRYTRYYVDLSVGEGWWTGLSSATRSTLRRKAKKAGALTVHRYRTPDEMAVFHLVARGIAAKTYQERLLGAALPDTPAFVRAMTALAAADDMRAWTLDVDGVPAAYLYCPARGRDLIYEYVGHDPAFGALSVGTLLQVEALRDLLAEGRFARFDFTEGEGQHKRTLSTGGVACVDLLLLRPTLANRAAVAALRAFDGAVALAKRVVARAGLESVAKRVRRG
;
A
#
# COMPACT_ATOMS: atom_id res chain seq x y z
N MET A 1 10.02 -20.68 8.36
CA MET A 1 10.10 -21.36 7.04
C MET A 1 9.12 -20.69 6.10
N SER A 2 9.59 -20.17 4.95
CA SER A 2 8.71 -19.53 3.96
C SER A 2 7.87 -20.59 3.25
N VAL A 3 6.55 -20.57 3.50
CA VAL A 3 5.61 -21.53 2.93
C VAL A 3 5.14 -21.04 1.55
N ALA A 4 5.14 -21.94 0.56
CA ALA A 4 4.58 -21.64 -0.74
C ALA A 4 3.05 -21.47 -0.64
N ALA A 5 2.55 -20.34 -1.10
CA ALA A 5 1.12 -20.02 -1.14
C ALA A 5 0.60 -19.91 -2.57
N ARG A 6 -0.70 -20.14 -2.75
CA ARG A 6 -1.36 -19.81 -4.03
C ARG A 6 -1.47 -18.31 -4.17
N ILE A 7 -0.83 -17.76 -5.18
CA ILE A 7 -0.79 -16.32 -5.46
C ILE A 7 -1.36 -16.09 -6.86
N PRO A 8 -2.41 -15.28 -7.01
CA PRO A 8 -2.98 -14.97 -8.30
C PRO A 8 -2.04 -14.02 -9.09
N LEU A 9 -1.64 -14.44 -10.27
CA LEU A 9 -1.03 -13.59 -11.28
C LEU A 9 -2.15 -12.79 -11.95
N LYS A 10 -2.33 -11.55 -11.55
CA LYS A 10 -3.45 -10.71 -11.96
C LYS A 10 -3.20 -10.05 -13.31
N PHE A 11 -4.22 -10.08 -14.18
CA PHE A 11 -4.31 -9.35 -15.43
C PHE A 11 -5.20 -8.12 -15.21
N GLN A 12 -4.57 -6.94 -15.14
CA GLN A 12 -5.22 -5.74 -14.62
C GLN A 12 -5.20 -4.59 -15.61
N VAL A 13 -6.32 -3.85 -15.68
CA VAL A 13 -6.41 -2.55 -16.33
C VAL A 13 -6.69 -1.50 -15.26
N GLY A 14 -5.69 -0.71 -14.91
CA GLY A 14 -5.75 0.15 -13.74
C GLY A 14 -5.88 -0.67 -12.45
N ALA A 15 -6.88 -0.39 -11.62
CA ALA A 15 -7.15 -1.15 -10.40
C ALA A 15 -8.03 -2.39 -10.64
N ARG A 16 -8.66 -2.52 -11.82
CA ARG A 16 -9.60 -3.61 -12.09
C ARG A 16 -8.87 -4.85 -12.57
N THR A 17 -9.01 -5.97 -11.85
CA THR A 17 -8.56 -7.30 -12.28
C THR A 17 -9.62 -7.89 -13.21
N LEU A 18 -9.22 -8.25 -14.45
CA LEU A 18 -10.11 -8.89 -15.42
C LEU A 18 -10.14 -10.41 -15.23
N PHE A 19 -8.98 -11.00 -15.00
CA PHE A 19 -8.83 -12.42 -14.64
C PHE A 19 -7.50 -12.65 -13.91
N SER A 20 -7.32 -13.84 -13.36
CA SER A 20 -6.09 -14.23 -12.69
C SER A 20 -5.74 -15.69 -12.95
N LEU A 21 -4.44 -16.01 -12.90
CA LEU A 21 -3.91 -17.36 -12.96
C LEU A 21 -3.18 -17.67 -11.67
N ASP A 22 -3.60 -18.67 -10.93
CA ASP A 22 -2.93 -19.03 -9.68
C ASP A 22 -1.60 -19.73 -9.93
N ARG A 23 -0.60 -19.39 -9.11
CA ARG A 23 0.69 -20.09 -9.02
C ARG A 23 1.06 -20.30 -7.55
N ARG A 24 1.71 -21.41 -7.28
CA ARG A 24 2.28 -21.69 -5.96
C ARG A 24 3.63 -20.97 -5.85
N LEU A 25 3.67 -19.85 -5.16
CA LEU A 25 4.86 -19.03 -5.05
C LEU A 25 5.34 -18.91 -3.59
N VAL A 26 6.65 -18.90 -3.42
CA VAL A 26 7.28 -18.49 -2.17
C VAL A 26 7.36 -16.97 -2.15
N ARG A 27 6.72 -16.32 -1.17
CA ARG A 27 6.84 -14.88 -0.98
C ARG A 27 8.16 -14.54 -0.31
N VAL A 28 8.87 -13.54 -0.84
CA VAL A 28 10.11 -12.99 -0.30
C VAL A 28 9.93 -11.47 -0.20
N PRO A 29 9.19 -10.99 0.82
CA PRO A 29 8.98 -9.57 1.01
C PRO A 29 10.20 -8.94 1.68
N LEU A 30 10.67 -7.80 1.16
CA LEU A 30 11.68 -6.99 1.80
C LEU A 30 11.00 -5.93 2.69
N SER A 31 11.55 -5.71 3.88
CA SER A 31 11.18 -4.60 4.75
C SER A 31 11.64 -3.26 4.16
N LEU A 32 11.18 -2.15 4.72
CA LEU A 32 11.72 -0.83 4.36
C LEU A 32 13.20 -0.73 4.74
N ASP A 33 13.60 -1.30 5.91
CA ASP A 33 15.00 -1.38 6.33
C ASP A 33 15.86 -2.13 5.31
N ASP A 34 15.38 -3.27 4.79
CA ASP A 34 16.10 -4.02 3.77
C ASP A 34 16.26 -3.22 2.49
N ALA A 35 15.20 -2.50 2.09
CA ALA A 35 15.22 -1.68 0.89
C ALA A 35 16.17 -0.47 1.02
N LEU A 36 16.16 0.21 2.17
CA LEU A 36 17.04 1.34 2.46
C LEU A 36 18.52 0.92 2.60
N ALA A 37 18.76 -0.27 3.16
CA ALA A 37 20.09 -0.84 3.29
C ALA A 37 20.60 -1.52 2.01
N ASP A 38 19.86 -1.42 0.92
CA ASP A 38 20.16 -2.06 -0.38
C ASP A 38 20.45 -3.56 -0.25
N ARG A 39 19.70 -4.25 0.63
CA ARG A 39 19.94 -5.67 0.92
C ARG A 39 19.44 -6.57 -0.21
N ARG A 40 20.29 -7.53 -0.55
CA ARG A 40 19.90 -8.63 -1.42
C ARG A 40 19.21 -9.72 -0.59
N PRO A 41 17.98 -10.15 -0.95
CA PRO A 41 17.32 -11.23 -0.24
C PRO A 41 17.98 -12.59 -0.50
N THR A 42 17.91 -13.46 0.51
CA THR A 42 18.20 -14.88 0.33
C THR A 42 16.95 -15.58 -0.19
N LEU A 43 17.07 -16.29 -1.31
CA LEU A 43 15.98 -17.09 -1.87
C LEU A 43 15.97 -18.47 -1.19
N PRO A 44 14.92 -18.85 -0.45
CA PRO A 44 14.82 -20.16 0.16
C PRO A 44 14.64 -21.26 -0.91
N PRO A 45 14.90 -22.55 -0.60
CA PRO A 45 14.72 -23.63 -1.56
C PRO A 45 13.28 -23.69 -2.12
N LEU A 46 13.13 -23.90 -3.44
CA LEU A 46 11.84 -24.09 -4.11
C LEU A 46 11.35 -25.55 -3.95
N THR A 47 10.74 -25.87 -2.81
CA THR A 47 10.15 -27.20 -2.61
C THR A 47 8.66 -27.14 -2.94
N GLY A 48 8.26 -27.84 -4.02
CA GLY A 48 6.85 -27.93 -4.46
C GLY A 48 6.21 -26.58 -4.86
N ALA A 49 7.03 -25.55 -5.20
CA ALA A 49 6.57 -24.24 -5.65
C ALA A 49 6.91 -24.00 -7.13
N ASP A 50 6.11 -23.16 -7.79
CA ASP A 50 6.33 -22.74 -9.18
C ASP A 50 7.43 -21.69 -9.30
N GLY A 51 7.74 -20.98 -8.20
CA GLY A 51 8.73 -19.90 -8.20
C GLY A 51 8.64 -19.01 -6.97
N TYR A 52 9.17 -17.77 -7.11
CA TYR A 52 9.16 -16.75 -6.07
C TYR A 52 8.39 -15.51 -6.52
N LEU A 53 7.81 -14.82 -5.55
CA LEU A 53 7.41 -13.43 -5.67
C LEU A 53 8.23 -12.61 -4.68
N VAL A 54 9.25 -11.91 -5.21
CA VAL A 54 10.09 -10.98 -4.43
C VAL A 54 9.45 -9.61 -4.52
N THR A 55 9.11 -9.00 -3.38
CA THR A 55 8.44 -7.69 -3.34
C THR A 55 9.29 -6.65 -2.62
N SER A 56 9.18 -5.40 -3.06
CA SER A 56 9.95 -4.26 -2.55
C SER A 56 11.48 -4.43 -2.66
N LEU A 57 11.93 -5.13 -3.70
CA LEU A 57 13.36 -5.28 -3.98
C LEU A 57 13.93 -3.92 -4.44
N PRO A 58 15.02 -3.39 -3.85
CA PRO A 58 15.71 -2.25 -4.42
C PRO A 58 16.05 -2.48 -5.90
N GLU A 59 15.80 -1.51 -6.77
CA GLU A 59 16.06 -1.67 -8.21
C GLU A 59 17.54 -1.98 -8.51
N THR A 60 18.45 -1.50 -7.68
CA THR A 60 19.89 -1.79 -7.75
C THR A 60 20.21 -3.28 -7.62
N GLN A 61 19.39 -4.04 -6.86
CA GLN A 61 19.57 -5.47 -6.61
C GLN A 61 18.88 -6.37 -7.65
N GLU A 62 18.13 -5.81 -8.60
CA GLU A 62 17.37 -6.58 -9.60
C GLU A 62 18.26 -7.56 -10.37
N ARG A 63 19.39 -7.08 -10.89
CA ARG A 63 20.32 -7.90 -11.68
C ARG A 63 20.97 -9.02 -10.84
N ALA A 64 21.33 -8.69 -9.60
CA ALA A 64 21.94 -9.66 -8.69
C ALA A 64 20.97 -10.77 -8.31
N VAL A 65 19.69 -10.44 -8.04
CA VAL A 65 18.65 -11.43 -7.74
C VAL A 65 18.31 -12.27 -8.97
N ALA A 66 18.23 -11.66 -10.14
CA ALA A 66 18.03 -12.38 -11.39
C ALA A 66 19.18 -13.38 -11.68
N ALA A 67 20.42 -13.03 -11.35
CA ALA A 67 21.58 -13.90 -11.50
C ALA A 67 21.56 -15.09 -10.52
N VAL A 68 21.12 -14.88 -9.27
CA VAL A 68 20.93 -15.99 -8.29
C VAL A 68 19.82 -16.93 -8.72
N GLY A 69 18.79 -16.41 -9.39
CA GLY A 69 17.70 -17.20 -9.99
C GLY A 69 18.09 -17.88 -11.31
N GLN A 70 19.36 -18.27 -11.53
CA GLN A 70 19.77 -18.94 -12.76
C GLN A 70 18.85 -20.11 -13.12
N GLY A 71 18.39 -20.14 -14.39
CA GLY A 71 17.43 -21.13 -14.87
C GLY A 71 15.97 -20.79 -14.58
N LEU A 72 15.65 -19.73 -13.85
CA LEU A 72 14.28 -19.25 -13.68
C LEU A 72 13.93 -18.19 -14.74
N ILE A 73 12.64 -18.10 -15.07
CA ILE A 73 12.10 -17.03 -15.90
C ILE A 73 11.92 -15.80 -15.01
N VAL A 74 12.62 -14.71 -15.30
CA VAL A 74 12.55 -13.45 -14.54
C VAL A 74 11.55 -12.50 -15.21
N VAL A 75 10.58 -12.01 -14.43
CA VAL A 75 9.54 -11.09 -14.91
C VAL A 75 9.36 -9.96 -13.91
N PRO A 76 9.81 -8.73 -14.22
CA PRO A 76 9.45 -7.55 -13.45
C PRO A 76 7.93 -7.33 -13.53
N ARG A 77 7.26 -7.15 -12.38
CA ARG A 77 5.81 -6.96 -12.30
C ARG A 77 5.41 -5.50 -12.18
N GLN A 78 6.01 -4.80 -11.25
CA GLN A 78 5.81 -3.36 -11.09
C GLN A 78 7.09 -2.71 -10.59
N ARG A 79 7.28 -1.45 -10.96
CA ARG A 79 8.31 -0.55 -10.46
C ARG A 79 7.62 0.62 -9.79
N TYR A 80 8.11 1.02 -8.62
CA TYR A 80 7.52 2.10 -7.85
C TYR A 80 8.54 2.69 -6.87
N THR A 81 8.27 3.87 -6.39
CA THR A 81 8.99 4.43 -5.25
C THR A 81 8.26 4.05 -3.98
N ARG A 82 8.93 3.32 -3.06
CA ARG A 82 8.44 3.08 -1.71
C ARG A 82 8.74 4.31 -0.88
N TYR A 83 7.70 5.12 -0.66
CA TYR A 83 7.79 6.37 0.09
C TYR A 83 7.71 6.11 1.60
N TYR A 84 8.40 6.96 2.38
CA TYR A 84 8.33 6.91 3.84
C TYR A 84 8.48 8.31 4.44
N VAL A 85 8.03 8.46 5.70
CA VAL A 85 8.35 9.61 6.53
C VAL A 85 9.36 9.16 7.58
N ASP A 86 10.50 9.83 7.64
CA ASP A 86 11.44 9.71 8.75
C ASP A 86 10.86 10.48 9.94
N LEU A 87 10.45 9.76 10.99
CA LEU A 87 9.81 10.36 12.15
C LEU A 87 10.80 11.04 13.09
N SER A 88 12.12 10.85 12.90
CA SER A 88 13.15 11.55 13.66
C SER A 88 13.24 13.04 13.33
N VAL A 89 12.68 13.47 12.19
CA VAL A 89 12.68 14.90 11.79
C VAL A 89 11.78 15.77 12.67
N GLY A 90 10.90 15.17 13.48
CA GLY A 90 10.04 15.87 14.42
C GLY A 90 9.21 16.98 13.75
N GLU A 91 9.12 18.14 14.40
CA GLU A 91 8.38 19.30 13.89
C GLU A 91 8.89 19.81 12.53
N GLY A 92 10.14 19.50 12.18
CA GLY A 92 10.75 19.82 10.88
C GLY A 92 9.99 19.25 9.69
N TRP A 93 9.24 18.16 9.89
CA TRP A 93 8.42 17.57 8.83
C TRP A 93 7.44 18.58 8.21
N TRP A 94 6.67 19.29 9.07
CA TRP A 94 5.68 20.25 8.58
C TRP A 94 6.33 21.43 7.84
N THR A 95 7.40 21.96 8.38
CA THR A 95 8.15 23.09 7.77
C THR A 95 8.85 22.68 6.49
N GLY A 96 9.28 21.42 6.37
CA GLY A 96 9.88 20.83 5.16
C GLY A 96 8.90 20.65 3.99
N LEU A 97 7.58 20.60 4.24
CA LEU A 97 6.60 20.61 3.17
C LEU A 97 6.63 21.96 2.42
N SER A 98 6.41 21.93 1.09
CA SER A 98 6.35 23.18 0.31
C SER A 98 5.25 24.11 0.82
N SER A 99 5.44 25.41 0.67
CA SER A 99 4.45 26.43 1.08
C SER A 99 3.09 26.20 0.39
N ALA A 100 3.10 25.81 -0.87
CA ALA A 100 1.91 25.46 -1.64
C ALA A 100 1.17 24.23 -1.05
N THR A 101 1.92 23.20 -0.63
CA THR A 101 1.37 22.02 0.04
C THR A 101 0.71 22.40 1.36
N ARG A 102 1.44 23.14 2.22
CA ARG A 102 0.90 23.58 3.51
C ARG A 102 -0.37 24.44 3.36
N SER A 103 -0.35 25.39 2.42
CA SER A 103 -1.52 26.22 2.09
C SER A 103 -2.71 25.37 1.62
N THR A 104 -2.46 24.40 0.75
CA THR A 104 -3.50 23.48 0.25
C THR A 104 -4.10 22.63 1.38
N LEU A 105 -3.27 22.08 2.28
CA LEU A 105 -3.73 21.28 3.42
C LEU A 105 -4.56 22.11 4.39
N ARG A 106 -4.12 23.35 4.73
CA ARG A 106 -4.88 24.27 5.57
C ARG A 106 -6.25 24.62 4.95
N ARG A 107 -6.28 24.91 3.64
CA ARG A 107 -7.54 25.19 2.92
C ARG A 107 -8.48 24.00 2.93
N LYS A 108 -7.96 22.78 2.75
CA LYS A 108 -8.76 21.52 2.84
C LYS A 108 -9.34 21.35 4.24
N ALA A 109 -8.53 21.51 5.29
CA ALA A 109 -9.00 21.42 6.66
C ALA A 109 -10.09 22.47 6.96
N LYS A 110 -9.89 23.72 6.56
CA LYS A 110 -10.90 24.77 6.71
C LYS A 110 -12.21 24.46 5.96
N LYS A 111 -12.10 23.86 4.75
CA LYS A 111 -13.28 23.49 3.96
C LYS A 111 -14.04 22.30 4.58
N ALA A 112 -13.36 21.44 5.29
CA ALA A 112 -13.97 20.23 5.85
C ALA A 112 -14.84 20.50 7.11
N GLY A 113 -14.79 21.71 7.68
CA GLY A 113 -15.60 22.07 8.85
C GLY A 113 -14.99 21.63 10.16
N ALA A 114 -15.84 21.22 11.12
CA ALA A 114 -15.39 20.73 12.42
C ALA A 114 -14.83 19.28 12.29
N LEU A 115 -13.52 19.16 12.48
CA LEU A 115 -12.82 17.87 12.42
C LEU A 115 -12.50 17.39 13.82
N THR A 116 -12.86 16.13 14.14
CA THR A 116 -12.44 15.46 15.37
C THR A 116 -11.63 14.22 15.01
N VAL A 117 -10.42 14.10 15.58
CA VAL A 117 -9.54 12.96 15.39
C VAL A 117 -9.51 12.11 16.65
N HIS A 118 -9.90 10.85 16.53
CA HIS A 118 -9.82 9.86 17.60
C HIS A 118 -8.56 9.00 17.39
N ARG A 119 -7.88 8.69 18.50
CA ARG A 119 -6.66 7.89 18.55
C ARG A 119 -6.94 6.61 19.30
N TYR A 120 -6.40 5.50 18.81
CA TYR A 120 -6.62 4.18 19.39
C TYR A 120 -5.28 3.46 19.52
N ARG A 121 -4.95 3.03 20.73
CA ARG A 121 -3.63 2.44 21.06
C ARG A 121 -3.74 1.20 21.94
N THR A 122 -4.77 1.12 22.79
CA THR A 122 -4.94 0.03 23.75
C THR A 122 -5.84 -1.09 23.21
N PRO A 123 -5.76 -2.32 23.77
CA PRO A 123 -6.63 -3.43 23.38
C PRO A 123 -8.12 -3.10 23.41
N ASP A 124 -8.59 -2.40 24.45
CA ASP A 124 -10.01 -2.03 24.60
C ASP A 124 -10.45 -1.01 23.55
N GLU A 125 -9.58 -0.04 23.25
CA GLU A 125 -9.83 0.94 22.18
C GLU A 125 -9.91 0.29 20.81
N MET A 126 -9.23 -0.83 20.57
CA MET A 126 -9.26 -1.53 19.29
C MET A 126 -10.62 -2.10 18.94
N ALA A 127 -11.42 -2.53 19.90
CA ALA A 127 -12.78 -2.97 19.64
C ALA A 127 -13.65 -1.82 19.11
N VAL A 128 -13.50 -0.64 19.71
CA VAL A 128 -14.20 0.59 19.27
C VAL A 128 -13.71 1.01 17.87
N PHE A 129 -12.38 1.06 17.69
CA PHE A 129 -11.80 1.37 16.38
C PHE A 129 -12.32 0.44 15.29
N HIS A 130 -12.30 -0.88 15.53
CA HIS A 130 -12.71 -1.86 14.54
C HIS A 130 -14.16 -1.65 14.12
N LEU A 131 -15.06 -1.44 15.09
CA LEU A 131 -16.47 -1.19 14.82
C LEU A 131 -16.68 0.06 13.95
N VAL A 132 -16.04 1.19 14.30
CA VAL A 132 -16.15 2.45 13.55
C VAL A 132 -15.56 2.30 12.16
N ALA A 133 -14.34 1.74 12.08
CA ALA A 133 -13.61 1.57 10.81
C ALA A 133 -14.37 0.62 9.86
N ARG A 134 -15.00 -0.46 10.34
CA ARG A 134 -15.85 -1.35 9.54
C ARG A 134 -17.10 -0.63 9.02
N GLY A 135 -17.70 0.24 9.84
CA GLY A 135 -18.83 1.08 9.41
C GLY A 135 -18.47 2.02 8.26
N ILE A 136 -17.25 2.59 8.28
CA ILE A 136 -16.74 3.40 7.18
C ILE A 136 -16.37 2.51 5.97
N ALA A 137 -15.67 1.40 6.21
CA ALA A 137 -15.21 0.48 5.18
C ALA A 137 -16.35 -0.08 4.33
N ALA A 138 -17.48 -0.44 4.94
CA ALA A 138 -18.65 -0.95 4.25
C ALA A 138 -19.22 0.02 3.19
N LYS A 139 -18.94 1.31 3.29
CA LYS A 139 -19.32 2.34 2.32
C LYS A 139 -18.28 2.54 1.21
N THR A 140 -17.07 1.96 1.37
CA THR A 140 -15.98 2.19 0.41
C THR A 140 -16.13 1.37 -0.86
N TYR A 141 -15.58 1.88 -1.96
CA TYR A 141 -15.47 1.16 -3.22
C TYR A 141 -14.61 -0.12 -3.09
N GLN A 142 -13.59 -0.09 -2.22
CA GLN A 142 -12.67 -1.22 -2.00
C GLN A 142 -13.39 -2.43 -1.42
N GLU A 143 -14.31 -2.23 -0.46
CA GLU A 143 -15.15 -3.30 0.07
C GLU A 143 -16.08 -3.87 -1.00
N ARG A 144 -16.77 -2.99 -1.74
CA ARG A 144 -17.79 -3.38 -2.72
C ARG A 144 -17.26 -4.18 -3.89
N LEU A 145 -16.03 -3.92 -4.33
CA LEU A 145 -15.49 -4.49 -5.57
C LEU A 145 -14.29 -5.41 -5.39
N LEU A 146 -13.51 -5.27 -4.32
CA LEU A 146 -12.22 -5.95 -4.19
C LEU A 146 -12.10 -6.77 -2.90
N GLY A 147 -13.01 -6.65 -1.95
CA GLY A 147 -12.86 -7.26 -0.61
C GLY A 147 -11.55 -6.86 0.08
N ALA A 148 -11.02 -5.68 -0.25
CA ALA A 148 -9.70 -5.21 0.19
C ALA A 148 -9.78 -4.18 1.33
N ALA A 149 -10.94 -4.06 1.98
CA ALA A 149 -11.11 -3.21 3.14
C ALA A 149 -10.59 -3.89 4.41
N LEU A 150 -10.65 -3.17 5.52
CA LEU A 150 -10.28 -3.69 6.85
C LEU A 150 -10.98 -5.03 7.11
N PRO A 151 -10.24 -6.13 7.37
CA PRO A 151 -10.85 -7.45 7.57
C PRO A 151 -11.79 -7.50 8.77
N ASP A 152 -12.86 -8.32 8.65
CA ASP A 152 -13.84 -8.55 9.69
C ASP A 152 -13.83 -10.03 10.13
N THR A 153 -12.64 -10.57 10.37
CA THR A 153 -12.48 -11.94 10.83
C THR A 153 -12.03 -11.98 12.29
N PRO A 154 -12.47 -12.98 13.08
CA PRO A 154 -12.01 -13.12 14.46
C PRO A 154 -10.48 -13.24 14.58
N ALA A 155 -9.82 -13.81 13.57
CA ALA A 155 -8.36 -13.91 13.52
C ALA A 155 -7.69 -12.54 13.40
N PHE A 156 -8.21 -11.65 12.53
CA PHE A 156 -7.70 -10.30 12.37
C PHE A 156 -7.91 -9.47 13.65
N VAL A 157 -9.11 -9.53 14.26
CA VAL A 157 -9.40 -8.81 15.50
C VAL A 157 -8.47 -9.25 16.63
N ARG A 158 -8.26 -10.56 16.80
CA ARG A 158 -7.29 -11.07 17.81
C ARG A 158 -5.86 -10.58 17.54
N ALA A 159 -5.41 -10.61 16.29
CA ALA A 159 -4.07 -10.13 15.91
C ALA A 159 -3.91 -8.63 16.19
N MET A 160 -4.92 -7.83 15.84
CA MET A 160 -4.96 -6.39 16.09
C MET A 160 -4.90 -6.07 17.60
N THR A 161 -5.69 -6.78 18.43
CA THR A 161 -5.70 -6.65 19.89
C THR A 161 -4.35 -7.05 20.49
N ALA A 162 -3.73 -8.13 19.99
CA ALA A 162 -2.42 -8.56 20.44
C ALA A 162 -1.31 -7.53 20.10
N LEU A 163 -1.36 -6.92 18.93
CA LEU A 163 -0.44 -5.83 18.56
C LEU A 163 -0.63 -4.60 19.45
N ALA A 164 -1.88 -4.26 19.81
CA ALA A 164 -2.15 -3.17 20.74
C ALA A 164 -1.61 -3.47 22.14
N ALA A 165 -1.76 -4.71 22.63
CA ALA A 165 -1.20 -5.13 23.91
C ALA A 165 0.34 -5.06 23.95
N ALA A 166 1.00 -5.28 22.81
CA ALA A 166 2.45 -5.14 22.64
C ALA A 166 2.87 -3.69 22.36
N ASP A 167 1.96 -2.74 22.29
CA ASP A 167 2.18 -1.34 21.85
C ASP A 167 2.77 -1.24 20.42
N ASP A 168 2.48 -2.23 19.57
CA ASP A 168 3.02 -2.36 18.20
C ASP A 168 1.98 -2.02 17.13
N MET A 169 1.08 -1.08 17.41
CA MET A 169 0.15 -0.55 16.42
C MET A 169 -0.35 0.83 16.81
N ARG A 170 -0.81 1.59 15.82
CA ARG A 170 -1.54 2.85 15.97
C ARG A 170 -2.70 2.88 15.00
N ALA A 171 -3.83 3.41 15.46
CA ALA A 171 -4.98 3.61 14.60
C ALA A 171 -5.67 4.94 14.89
N TRP A 172 -6.36 5.46 13.87
CA TRP A 172 -7.07 6.73 13.95
C TRP A 172 -8.37 6.66 13.19
N THR A 173 -9.36 7.41 13.66
CA THR A 173 -10.52 7.81 12.86
C THR A 173 -10.63 9.33 12.83
N LEU A 174 -11.30 9.84 11.79
CA LEU A 174 -11.59 11.25 11.63
C LEU A 174 -13.09 11.41 11.39
N ASP A 175 -13.70 12.25 12.21
CA ASP A 175 -15.08 12.65 12.06
C ASP A 175 -15.18 14.05 11.43
N VAL A 176 -16.21 14.24 10.62
CA VAL A 176 -16.61 15.54 10.08
C VAL A 176 -17.98 15.86 10.66
N ASP A 177 -18.08 16.96 11.41
CA ASP A 177 -19.30 17.38 12.07
C ASP A 177 -19.95 16.24 12.90
N GLY A 178 -19.11 15.46 13.60
CA GLY A 178 -19.53 14.33 14.45
C GLY A 178 -19.86 13.03 13.68
N VAL A 179 -19.67 12.99 12.36
CA VAL A 179 -19.92 11.81 11.54
C VAL A 179 -18.59 11.13 11.14
N PRO A 180 -18.38 9.82 11.44
CA PRO A 180 -17.18 9.11 11.05
C PRO A 180 -16.97 9.10 9.53
N ALA A 181 -15.84 9.67 9.08
CA ALA A 181 -15.57 9.96 7.69
C ALA A 181 -14.35 9.21 7.12
N ALA A 182 -13.32 8.93 7.94
CA ALA A 182 -12.12 8.23 7.50
C ALA A 182 -11.52 7.41 8.64
N TYR A 183 -10.77 6.35 8.28
CA TYR A 183 -9.97 5.55 9.21
C TYR A 183 -8.58 5.26 8.66
N LEU A 184 -7.64 5.01 9.57
CA LEU A 184 -6.27 4.60 9.28
C LEU A 184 -5.82 3.59 10.33
N TYR A 185 -5.30 2.43 9.90
CA TYR A 185 -4.75 1.38 10.74
C TYR A 185 -3.31 1.09 10.33
N CYS A 186 -2.40 1.14 11.29
CA CYS A 186 -0.97 1.03 11.09
C CYS A 186 -0.35 0.08 12.14
N PRO A 187 -0.09 -1.21 11.80
CA PRO A 187 0.71 -2.09 12.62
C PRO A 187 2.20 -1.73 12.51
N ALA A 188 2.98 -2.03 13.54
CA ALA A 188 4.43 -1.87 13.53
C ALA A 188 5.13 -3.15 13.04
N ARG A 189 6.26 -2.95 12.38
CA ARG A 189 7.26 -3.99 12.09
C ARG A 189 8.62 -3.48 12.57
N GLY A 190 9.02 -3.92 13.75
CA GLY A 190 10.15 -3.33 14.44
C GLY A 190 9.86 -1.87 14.79
N ARG A 191 10.69 -0.95 14.28
CA ARG A 191 10.49 0.49 14.52
C ARG A 191 9.76 1.21 13.39
N ASP A 192 9.32 0.50 12.36
CA ASP A 192 8.57 1.09 11.24
C ASP A 192 7.07 0.83 11.42
N LEU A 193 6.27 1.90 11.30
CA LEU A 193 4.82 1.82 11.29
C LEU A 193 4.34 1.68 9.84
N ILE A 194 3.54 0.67 9.57
CA ILE A 194 3.12 0.29 8.22
C ILE A 194 1.74 0.89 7.91
N TYR A 195 1.64 1.69 6.85
CA TYR A 195 0.39 2.18 6.29
C TYR A 195 -0.37 1.02 5.61
N GLU A 196 -1.17 0.27 6.41
CA GLU A 196 -1.73 -0.99 5.94
C GLU A 196 -3.18 -0.87 5.47
N TYR A 197 -4.07 -0.34 6.31
CA TYR A 197 -5.48 -0.15 5.94
C TYR A 197 -5.89 1.30 6.10
N VAL A 198 -6.45 1.85 5.04
CA VAL A 198 -7.02 3.20 5.01
C VAL A 198 -8.32 3.19 4.21
N GLY A 199 -9.30 3.92 4.70
CA GLY A 199 -10.56 4.10 3.99
C GLY A 199 -11.23 5.40 4.37
N HIS A 200 -12.15 5.83 3.53
CA HIS A 200 -12.98 7.00 3.80
C HIS A 200 -14.37 6.82 3.18
N ASP A 201 -15.37 7.37 3.81
CA ASP A 201 -16.72 7.41 3.28
C ASP A 201 -16.73 8.29 2.01
N PRO A 202 -17.18 7.76 0.85
CA PRO A 202 -17.26 8.50 -0.40
C PRO A 202 -18.07 9.80 -0.33
N ALA A 203 -19.03 9.90 0.59
CA ALA A 203 -19.80 11.12 0.83
C ALA A 203 -18.91 12.32 1.17
N PHE A 204 -17.75 12.07 1.82
CA PHE A 204 -16.77 13.10 2.18
C PHE A 204 -15.60 13.21 1.20
N GLY A 205 -15.65 12.53 0.05
CA GLY A 205 -14.55 12.48 -0.93
C GLY A 205 -14.07 13.86 -1.41
N ALA A 206 -15.00 14.82 -1.57
CA ALA A 206 -14.70 16.20 -1.97
C ALA A 206 -13.91 17.00 -0.92
N LEU A 207 -13.86 16.53 0.33
CA LEU A 207 -13.17 17.17 1.45
C LEU A 207 -11.75 16.62 1.65
N SER A 208 -11.37 15.53 0.95
CA SER A 208 -10.06 14.88 1.08
C SER A 208 -9.75 14.38 2.50
N VAL A 209 -10.77 13.87 3.20
CA VAL A 209 -10.69 13.44 4.61
C VAL A 209 -9.59 12.42 4.88
N GLY A 210 -9.33 11.49 3.94
CA GLY A 210 -8.22 10.55 4.06
C GLY A 210 -6.84 11.21 4.10
N THR A 211 -6.63 12.29 3.32
CA THR A 211 -5.37 13.06 3.38
C THR A 211 -5.26 13.86 4.68
N LEU A 212 -6.36 14.43 5.15
CA LEU A 212 -6.39 15.17 6.42
C LEU A 212 -6.09 14.25 7.59
N LEU A 213 -6.70 13.05 7.62
CA LEU A 213 -6.40 12.05 8.63
C LEU A 213 -4.93 11.63 8.64
N GLN A 214 -4.32 11.42 7.46
CA GLN A 214 -2.90 11.10 7.35
C GLN A 214 -2.00 12.20 7.92
N VAL A 215 -2.35 13.47 7.67
CA VAL A 215 -1.59 14.62 8.23
C VAL A 215 -1.67 14.64 9.74
N GLU A 216 -2.83 14.42 10.33
CA GLU A 216 -3.02 14.39 11.78
C GLU A 216 -2.33 13.16 12.41
N ALA A 217 -2.42 11.99 11.78
CA ALA A 217 -1.70 10.80 12.22
C ALA A 217 -0.17 11.01 12.20
N LEU A 218 0.38 11.63 11.15
CA LEU A 218 1.81 11.96 11.09
C LEU A 218 2.22 12.95 12.17
N ARG A 219 1.43 13.99 12.44
CA ARG A 219 1.69 14.92 13.53
C ARG A 219 1.74 14.23 14.89
N ASP A 220 0.79 13.33 15.11
CA ASP A 220 0.70 12.54 16.34
C ASP A 220 1.93 11.63 16.51
N LEU A 221 2.36 10.95 15.46
CA LEU A 221 3.53 10.07 15.46
C LEU A 221 4.85 10.83 15.66
N LEU A 222 4.98 12.00 15.03
CA LEU A 222 6.14 12.88 15.19
C LEU A 222 6.25 13.44 16.62
N ALA A 223 5.11 13.76 17.25
CA ALA A 223 5.07 14.19 18.64
C ALA A 223 5.35 13.03 19.62
N GLU A 224 4.91 11.82 19.28
CA GLU A 224 5.14 10.63 20.11
C GLU A 224 6.61 10.19 20.12
N GLY A 225 7.32 10.26 18.98
CA GLY A 225 8.74 9.95 18.87
C GLY A 225 9.12 8.48 19.10
N ARG A 226 8.15 7.54 19.15
CA ARG A 226 8.37 6.11 19.42
C ARG A 226 8.93 5.36 18.21
N PHE A 227 8.36 5.60 17.05
CA PHE A 227 8.72 4.90 15.81
C PHE A 227 9.79 5.64 15.03
N ALA A 228 10.56 4.91 14.24
CA ALA A 228 11.58 5.52 13.40
C ALA A 228 11.01 6.06 12.09
N ARG A 229 10.09 5.31 11.47
CA ARG A 229 9.54 5.66 10.16
C ARG A 229 8.06 5.31 10.06
N PHE A 230 7.38 6.06 9.20
CA PHE A 230 6.05 5.73 8.69
C PHE A 230 6.20 5.30 7.23
N ASP A 231 5.96 4.03 6.95
CA ASP A 231 6.14 3.38 5.66
C ASP A 231 4.81 3.38 4.88
N PHE A 232 4.76 4.11 3.78
CA PHE A 232 3.59 4.14 2.91
C PHE A 232 3.38 2.87 2.08
N THR A 233 4.26 1.88 2.21
CA THR A 233 4.25 0.62 1.47
C THR A 233 4.35 0.79 -0.06
N GLU A 234 4.01 -0.26 -0.79
CA GLU A 234 4.01 -0.29 -2.25
C GLU A 234 2.97 0.64 -2.89
N GLY A 235 3.17 0.92 -4.15
CA GLY A 235 2.23 1.65 -5.00
C GLY A 235 2.44 3.16 -5.01
N GLU A 236 2.14 3.74 -6.17
CA GLU A 236 2.25 5.17 -6.41
C GLU A 236 1.02 5.92 -5.90
N GLY A 237 1.25 7.08 -5.27
CA GLY A 237 0.18 7.95 -4.81
C GLY A 237 0.68 9.39 -4.63
N GLN A 238 -0.10 10.37 -5.11
CA GLN A 238 0.29 11.77 -4.96
C GLN A 238 0.44 12.17 -3.48
N HIS A 239 -0.44 11.67 -2.61
CA HIS A 239 -0.36 11.93 -1.16
C HIS A 239 0.91 11.34 -0.55
N LYS A 240 1.32 10.12 -0.95
CA LYS A 240 2.57 9.48 -0.50
C LYS A 240 3.77 10.35 -0.85
N ARG A 241 3.88 10.76 -2.12
CA ARG A 241 4.95 11.65 -2.61
C ARG A 241 4.95 12.99 -1.91
N THR A 242 3.76 13.55 -1.65
CA THR A 242 3.61 14.89 -1.06
C THR A 242 4.00 14.93 0.42
N LEU A 243 3.68 13.87 1.18
CA LEU A 243 3.86 13.83 2.63
C LEU A 243 5.17 13.16 3.07
N SER A 244 5.84 12.43 2.17
CA SER A 244 7.07 11.70 2.47
C SER A 244 8.27 12.63 2.68
N THR A 245 9.22 12.17 3.48
CA THR A 245 10.56 12.77 3.62
C THR A 245 11.59 12.10 2.72
N GLY A 246 11.30 10.86 2.27
CA GLY A 246 12.18 10.09 1.42
C GLY A 246 11.45 8.99 0.66
N GLY A 247 12.21 8.29 -0.18
CA GLY A 247 11.72 7.17 -0.94
C GLY A 247 12.87 6.35 -1.53
N VAL A 248 12.63 5.07 -1.76
CA VAL A 248 13.56 4.14 -2.39
C VAL A 248 12.91 3.50 -3.61
N ALA A 249 13.63 3.48 -4.74
CA ALA A 249 13.17 2.85 -5.96
C ALA A 249 13.16 1.33 -5.79
N CYS A 250 11.99 0.73 -5.96
CA CYS A 250 11.76 -0.69 -5.77
C CYS A 250 11.14 -1.34 -7.01
N VAL A 251 11.39 -2.63 -7.13
CA VAL A 251 10.76 -3.50 -8.14
C VAL A 251 10.23 -4.76 -7.49
N ASP A 252 9.06 -5.21 -7.94
CA ASP A 252 8.57 -6.55 -7.64
C ASP A 252 8.96 -7.51 -8.75
N LEU A 253 9.61 -8.62 -8.39
CA LEU A 253 10.06 -9.64 -9.33
C LEU A 253 9.28 -10.94 -9.15
N LEU A 254 8.82 -11.49 -10.26
CA LEU A 254 8.33 -12.84 -10.36
C LEU A 254 9.44 -13.71 -10.97
N LEU A 255 9.88 -14.73 -10.23
CA LEU A 255 10.88 -15.70 -10.67
C LEU A 255 10.21 -17.05 -10.79
N LEU A 256 10.08 -17.61 -11.99
CA LEU A 256 9.32 -18.83 -12.25
C LEU A 256 10.19 -19.95 -12.80
N ARG A 257 9.92 -21.21 -12.39
CA ARG A 257 10.51 -22.37 -13.03
C ARG A 257 10.15 -22.41 -14.53
N PRO A 258 11.06 -22.81 -15.43
CA PRO A 258 10.84 -22.74 -16.88
C PRO A 258 9.97 -23.90 -17.41
N THR A 259 8.85 -24.19 -16.72
CA THR A 259 7.86 -25.18 -17.19
C THR A 259 7.04 -24.61 -18.35
N LEU A 260 6.44 -25.48 -19.18
CA LEU A 260 5.54 -25.05 -20.27
C LEU A 260 4.39 -24.19 -19.76
N ALA A 261 3.77 -24.57 -18.64
CA ALA A 261 2.69 -23.82 -18.01
C ALA A 261 3.12 -22.41 -17.56
N ASN A 262 4.32 -22.28 -17.01
CA ASN A 262 4.85 -20.98 -16.59
C ASN A 262 5.29 -20.12 -17.79
N ARG A 263 5.87 -20.73 -18.84
CA ARG A 263 6.19 -20.03 -20.09
C ARG A 263 4.92 -19.47 -20.74
N ALA A 264 3.86 -20.28 -20.84
CA ALA A 264 2.57 -19.85 -21.36
C ALA A 264 1.96 -18.71 -20.52
N ALA A 265 1.99 -18.84 -19.19
CA ALA A 265 1.48 -17.79 -18.30
C ALA A 265 2.26 -16.45 -18.45
N VAL A 266 3.59 -16.52 -18.57
CA VAL A 266 4.43 -15.31 -18.79
C VAL A 266 4.18 -14.72 -20.16
N ALA A 267 4.03 -15.53 -21.20
CA ALA A 267 3.69 -15.06 -22.55
C ALA A 267 2.32 -14.33 -22.54
N ALA A 268 1.31 -14.92 -21.90
CA ALA A 268 -0.01 -14.31 -21.75
C ALA A 268 0.06 -12.98 -20.95
N LEU A 269 0.82 -12.91 -19.85
CA LEU A 269 1.02 -11.69 -19.09
C LEU A 269 1.67 -10.58 -19.94
N ARG A 270 2.74 -10.90 -20.66
CA ARG A 270 3.44 -9.95 -21.53
C ARG A 270 2.56 -9.44 -22.67
N ALA A 271 1.81 -10.33 -23.32
CA ALA A 271 0.87 -9.97 -24.37
C ALA A 271 -0.23 -9.04 -23.85
N PHE A 272 -0.78 -9.36 -22.68
CA PHE A 272 -1.81 -8.53 -22.03
C PHE A 272 -1.27 -7.15 -21.64
N ASP A 273 -0.12 -7.09 -20.95
CA ASP A 273 0.52 -5.84 -20.54
C ASP A 273 0.86 -4.97 -21.77
N GLY A 274 1.32 -5.59 -22.86
CA GLY A 274 1.56 -4.94 -24.14
C GLY A 274 0.29 -4.36 -24.78
N ALA A 275 -0.81 -5.13 -24.79
CA ALA A 275 -2.10 -4.67 -25.29
C ALA A 275 -2.65 -3.49 -24.47
N VAL A 276 -2.55 -3.55 -23.13
CA VAL A 276 -2.95 -2.45 -22.24
C VAL A 276 -2.10 -1.20 -22.47
N ALA A 277 -0.77 -1.36 -22.66
CA ALA A 277 0.12 -0.25 -22.94
C ALA A 277 -0.20 0.40 -24.30
N LEU A 278 -0.50 -0.40 -25.32
CA LEU A 278 -0.90 0.09 -26.64
C LEU A 278 -2.23 0.86 -26.55
N ALA A 279 -3.25 0.29 -25.89
CA ALA A 279 -4.53 0.94 -25.69
C ALA A 279 -4.39 2.31 -24.98
N LYS A 280 -3.54 2.39 -23.94
CA LYS A 280 -3.25 3.66 -23.24
C LYS A 280 -2.62 4.69 -24.18
N ARG A 281 -1.68 4.27 -25.06
CA ARG A 281 -1.05 5.18 -26.03
C ARG A 281 -2.06 5.70 -27.07
N VAL A 282 -2.94 4.84 -27.55
CA VAL A 282 -3.99 5.22 -28.50
C VAL A 282 -4.95 6.25 -27.87
N VAL A 283 -5.43 5.99 -26.64
CA VAL A 283 -6.30 6.90 -25.89
C VAL A 283 -5.62 8.26 -25.64
N ALA A 284 -4.34 8.26 -25.29
CA ALA A 284 -3.57 9.50 -25.09
C ALA A 284 -3.42 10.30 -26.38
N ARG A 285 -3.10 9.62 -27.51
CA ARG A 285 -2.97 10.28 -28.82
C ARG A 285 -4.30 10.82 -29.37
N ALA A 286 -5.41 10.15 -29.09
CA ALA A 286 -6.75 10.58 -29.50
C ALA A 286 -7.35 11.69 -28.62
N GLY A 287 -6.62 12.19 -27.61
CA GLY A 287 -7.13 13.25 -26.71
C GLY A 287 -8.30 12.81 -25.81
N LEU A 288 -8.59 11.50 -25.75
CA LEU A 288 -9.75 10.92 -25.05
C LEU A 288 -9.48 10.65 -23.55
N GLU A 289 -8.47 11.28 -22.95
CA GLU A 289 -8.09 11.06 -21.53
C GLU A 289 -9.23 11.40 -20.55
N SER A 290 -10.05 12.39 -20.87
CA SER A 290 -11.21 12.77 -20.05
C SER A 290 -12.31 11.70 -20.05
N VAL A 291 -12.52 11.04 -21.18
CA VAL A 291 -13.47 9.93 -21.34
C VAL A 291 -12.96 8.68 -20.60
N ALA A 292 -11.66 8.37 -20.76
CA ALA A 292 -11.03 7.24 -20.07
C ALA A 292 -11.03 7.39 -18.52
N LYS A 293 -10.92 8.62 -17.99
CA LYS A 293 -11.07 8.91 -16.56
C LYS A 293 -12.51 8.68 -16.07
N ARG A 294 -13.52 8.98 -16.89
CA ARG A 294 -14.93 8.76 -16.53
C ARG A 294 -15.27 7.27 -16.48
N VAL A 295 -14.79 6.48 -17.45
CA VAL A 295 -14.97 5.01 -17.51
C VAL A 295 -14.25 4.28 -16.36
N ARG A 296 -13.16 4.84 -15.80
CA ARG A 296 -12.47 4.25 -14.64
C ARG A 296 -13.17 4.49 -13.30
N ARG A 297 -14.07 5.48 -13.25
CA ARG A 297 -14.77 5.89 -12.01
C ARG A 297 -16.20 5.36 -11.91
N GLY A 298 -16.77 4.86 -13.00
CA GLY A 298 -18.00 4.09 -13.04
C GLY A 298 -17.71 2.59 -12.94
#